data_7ea10a91d5a44a177637c8833b6d2f96
#
_entry.id   7ea10a91d5a44a177637c8833b6d2f96
#
_cell.length_a   1.000
_cell.length_b   1.000
_cell.length_c   1.000
_cell.angle_alpha   90.00
_cell.angle_beta   90.00
_cell.angle_gamma   90.00
#
_symmetry.space_group_name_H-M   'P 1'
#
loop_
_entity.id
_entity.type
_entity.pdbx_description
1 polymer ?
#
loop_
_entity_poly.entity_id
_entity_poly.type
_entity_poly.pdbx_seq_one_letter_code
_entity_poly.pdbx_strand_id
1 'polypeptide(L)' 'MNIRVILERDEDGYFAAEVPAMPGCLSQGRTKEEAIENIKEAIAGWLEVMETKAPAPHGEPVEVSV' A
#
# COMPACT_ATOMS: atom_id res chain seq x y z
N MET A 1 3.72 3.65 -15.13
CA MET A 1 3.13 2.38 -14.65
C MET A 1 1.77 2.66 -14.02
N ASN A 2 0.78 1.88 -14.41
CA ASN A 2 -0.57 2.03 -13.87
C ASN A 2 -0.81 1.01 -12.78
N ILE A 3 -1.25 1.48 -11.63
CA ILE A 3 -1.53 0.62 -10.49
C ILE A 3 -3.02 0.73 -10.17
N ARG A 4 -3.67 -0.41 -10.07
CA ARG A 4 -5.10 -0.45 -9.72
C ARG A 4 -5.27 -0.19 -8.23
N VAL A 5 -6.11 0.78 -7.93
CA VAL A 5 -6.49 1.12 -6.56
C VAL A 5 -7.98 0.92 -6.42
N ILE A 6 -8.39 0.26 -5.35
CA ILE A 6 -9.80 0.07 -5.02
C ILE A 6 -10.19 1.10 -3.97
N LEU A 7 -11.22 1.88 -4.27
CA LEU A 7 -11.75 2.87 -3.34
C LEU A 7 -13.11 2.39 -2.79
N GLU A 8 -13.25 2.46 -1.48
CA GLU A 8 -14.52 2.16 -0.83
C GLU A 8 -14.84 3.27 0.15
N ARG A 9 -16.12 3.59 0.27
CA ARG A 9 -16.59 4.54 1.26
C ARG A 9 -17.05 3.75 2.49
N ASP A 10 -16.57 4.12 3.67
CA ASP A 10 -16.99 3.45 4.89
C ASP A 10 -18.23 4.12 5.49
N GLU A 11 -18.72 3.56 6.59
CA GLU A 11 -19.92 4.02 7.26
C GLU A 11 -19.78 5.43 7.85
N ASP A 12 -18.56 5.83 8.17
CA ASP A 12 -18.29 7.13 8.75
C ASP A 12 -18.09 8.22 7.69
N GLY A 13 -18.14 7.85 6.42
CA GLY A 13 -17.99 8.80 5.32
C GLY A 13 -16.55 8.98 4.87
N TYR A 14 -15.62 8.21 5.40
CA TYR A 14 -14.25 8.19 4.92
C TYR A 14 -14.11 7.30 3.71
N PHE A 15 -13.10 7.56 2.91
CA PHE A 15 -12.76 6.72 1.77
C PHE A 15 -11.54 5.90 2.12
N ALA A 16 -11.62 4.60 1.91
CA ALA A 16 -10.50 3.70 2.06
C ALA A 16 -9.93 3.36 0.68
N ALA A 17 -8.63 3.33 0.58
CA ALA A 17 -7.93 2.99 -0.66
C ALA A 17 -7.08 1.74 -0.40
N GLU A 18 -7.09 0.83 -1.34
CA GLU A 18 -6.35 -0.42 -1.24
C GLU A 18 -5.71 -0.74 -2.58
N VAL A 19 -4.50 -1.27 -2.53
CA VAL A 19 -3.81 -1.77 -3.72
C VAL A 19 -3.78 -3.29 -3.66
N PRO A 20 -4.63 -3.98 -4.43
CA PRO A 20 -4.69 -5.45 -4.37
C PRO A 20 -3.36 -6.13 -4.70
N ALA A 21 -2.58 -5.53 -5.60
CA ALA A 21 -1.28 -6.10 -5.98
C ALA A 21 -0.20 -5.92 -4.93
N MET A 22 -0.44 -5.10 -3.91
CA MET A 22 0.53 -4.79 -2.85
C MET A 22 -0.10 -5.07 -1.50
N PRO A 23 -0.01 -6.31 -1.01
CA PRO A 23 -0.62 -6.68 0.28
C PRO A 23 -0.18 -5.76 1.41
N GLY A 24 -1.13 -5.27 2.17
CA GLY A 24 -0.87 -4.35 3.27
C GLY A 24 -0.76 -2.89 2.87
N CYS A 25 -0.81 -2.58 1.58
CA CYS A 25 -0.77 -1.20 1.10
C CYS A 25 -2.19 -0.60 1.14
N LEU A 26 -2.50 0.06 2.23
CA LEU A 26 -3.81 0.63 2.51
C LEU A 26 -3.66 2.08 2.93
N SER A 27 -4.68 2.87 2.63
CA SER A 27 -4.74 4.24 3.10
C SER A 27 -6.19 4.69 3.19
N GLN A 28 -6.41 5.88 3.71
CA GLN A 28 -7.75 6.45 3.80
C GLN A 28 -7.69 7.97 3.73
N GLY A 29 -8.83 8.58 3.49
CA GLY A 29 -8.97 10.01 3.45
C GLY A 29 -10.42 10.40 3.60
N ARG A 30 -10.66 11.68 3.84
CA ARG A 30 -12.02 12.22 3.96
C ARG A 30 -12.69 12.40 2.62
N THR A 31 -11.91 12.49 1.56
CA THR A 31 -12.39 12.59 0.20
C THR A 31 -11.68 11.56 -0.65
N LYS A 32 -12.21 11.30 -1.85
CA LYS A 32 -11.54 10.41 -2.80
C LYS A 32 -10.15 10.91 -3.15
N GLU A 33 -10.03 12.21 -3.38
CA GLU A 33 -8.77 12.85 -3.74
C GLU A 33 -7.74 12.68 -2.63
N GLU A 34 -8.16 12.86 -1.39
CA GLU A 34 -7.27 12.70 -0.24
C GLU A 34 -6.83 11.25 -0.09
N ALA A 35 -7.76 10.31 -0.22
CA ALA A 35 -7.44 8.89 -0.16
C ALA A 35 -6.44 8.51 -1.26
N ILE A 36 -6.61 9.03 -2.47
CA ILE A 36 -5.70 8.78 -3.58
C ILE A 36 -4.32 9.37 -3.32
N GLU A 37 -4.25 10.59 -2.81
CA GLU A 37 -2.96 11.20 -2.47
C GLU A 37 -2.24 10.39 -1.39
N ASN A 38 -2.99 9.95 -0.39
CA ASN A 38 -2.43 9.16 0.69
C ASN A 38 -1.96 7.78 0.21
N ILE A 39 -2.71 7.15 -0.69
CA ILE A 39 -2.30 5.84 -1.20
C ILE A 39 -1.06 5.95 -2.11
N LYS A 40 -0.88 7.07 -2.80
CA LYS A 40 0.34 7.30 -3.58
C LYS A 40 1.57 7.30 -2.69
N GLU A 41 1.49 7.95 -1.55
CA GLU A 41 2.59 7.96 -0.58
C GLU A 41 2.83 6.56 -0.01
N ALA A 42 1.74 5.84 0.26
CA ALA A 42 1.85 4.47 0.77
C ALA A 42 2.50 3.54 -0.27
N ILE A 43 2.17 3.70 -1.54
CA ILE A 43 2.78 2.94 -2.63
C ILE A 43 4.27 3.23 -2.72
N ALA A 44 4.64 4.50 -2.69
CA ALA A 44 6.05 4.90 -2.74
C ALA A 44 6.83 4.29 -1.59
N GLY A 45 6.29 4.35 -0.37
CA GLY A 45 6.92 3.76 0.79
C GLY A 45 7.05 2.24 0.68
N TRP A 46 6.00 1.59 0.19
CA TRP A 46 5.99 0.14 0.01
C TRP A 46 7.08 -0.30 -0.99
N LEU A 47 7.17 0.39 -2.13
CA LEU A 47 8.20 0.10 -3.13
C LEU A 47 9.60 0.36 -2.60
N GLU A 48 9.78 1.44 -1.86
CA GLU A 48 11.07 1.77 -1.26
C GLU A 48 11.54 0.68 -0.30
N VAL A 49 10.66 0.18 0.54
CA VAL A 49 10.96 -0.91 1.47
C VAL A 49 11.37 -2.16 0.70
N MET A 50 10.66 -2.47 -0.38
CA MET A 50 10.97 -3.64 -1.19
C MET A 50 12.31 -3.51 -1.94
N GLU A 51 12.63 -2.31 -2.43
CA GLU A 51 13.89 -2.05 -3.11
C GLU A 51 15.10 -2.13 -2.20
N THR A 52 14.99 -1.56 -1.02
CA THR A 52 16.10 -1.55 -0.08
C THR A 52 16.34 -2.91 0.55
N LYS A 53 15.39 -3.84 0.36
CA LYS A 53 15.44 -5.15 0.99
C LYS A 53 15.67 -5.04 2.49
N ALA A 54 15.05 -4.04 3.09
CA ALA A 54 15.15 -3.84 4.52
C ALA A 54 14.85 -5.17 5.21
N PRO A 55 15.72 -5.63 6.12
CA PRO A 55 15.50 -6.90 6.77
C PRO A 55 14.19 -6.86 7.52
N ALA A 56 13.43 -7.96 7.41
CA ALA A 56 12.23 -8.10 8.19
C ALA A 56 12.63 -7.95 9.66
N PRO A 57 11.80 -7.24 10.47
CA PRO A 57 12.13 -7.03 11.88
C PRO A 57 12.33 -8.33 12.66
N HIS A 58 11.80 -9.43 12.16
CA HIS A 58 11.82 -10.71 12.85
C HIS A 58 12.17 -11.86 11.93
N GLY A 59 13.26 -11.77 11.26
CA GLY A 59 13.63 -12.90 10.43
C GLY A 59 14.72 -12.60 9.44
N GLU A 60 15.22 -13.64 8.84
CA GLU A 60 16.27 -13.58 7.85
C GLU A 60 15.68 -13.79 6.47
N PRO A 61 15.91 -12.87 5.52
CA PRO A 61 15.45 -13.09 4.16
C PRO A 61 16.25 -14.21 3.51
N VAL A 62 15.55 -15.19 3.01
CA VAL A 62 16.16 -16.34 2.35
C VAL A 62 15.50 -16.53 0.99
N GLU A 63 16.31 -16.57 -0.05
CA GLU A 63 15.81 -16.88 -1.38
C GLU A 63 15.77 -18.39 -1.55
N VAL A 64 14.64 -18.89 -2.02
CA VAL A 64 14.45 -20.31 -2.24
C VAL A 64 14.10 -20.54 -3.69
N SER A 65 14.83 -21.42 -4.34
CA SER A 65 14.52 -21.88 -5.69
C SER A 65 13.55 -23.05 -5.64
N VAL A 66 12.52 -22.96 -6.44
CA VAL A 66 11.54 -24.03 -6.55
C VAL A 66 11.38 -24.53 -7.98
#